data_b094bffa458e5a67d59fffbe37af72af
#
_entry.id   b094bffa458e5a67d59fffbe37af72af
#
_cell.length_a   1.000
_cell.length_b   1.000
_cell.length_c   1.000
_cell.angle_alpha   90.00
_cell.angle_beta   90.00
_cell.angle_gamma   90.00
#
_symmetry.space_group_name_H-M   'P 1'
#
loop_
_entity.id
_entity.type
_entity.pdbx_description
1 polymer ?
#
loop_
_entity_poly.entity_id
_entity_poly.type
_entity_poly.pdbx_seq_one_letter_code
_entity_poly.pdbx_strand_id
1 'polypeptide(L)'
;MEGERRLKHWGWGYEDQQRPQHELEEAAGGIRAMFGFGGRAEPAVPLEQAGVRPSRLKPPTGSGTLFTDDLHERAVHSLGKAYRDIVRGHRGEFPCPPDLVAFPGDEAGVAEVLERAADWGAAVIPFGGGTSVVAGVEPRLEDSDRPTISLDLTRMEDPFELDRESLAARMGAGLRGPALENRLRAEGLTLRHYPQSFEYATLGGWIATRAGGHFATGETHIDDLVESVRAITPTGEWESRRLPGSGAGPSPDRMLIGSEGILGVITEAWMRVRPRPVFKATATIEFPDFTEAAVGAVRLIAQSRLGPSNCRLIDPLEAATMGAGDGSATLLLLGFESADLPVGELLDQGIAIAVEHGGKVAARKVVEPGDSAGDGGRDEEPAGADLWRNAFLMAPYLRDTFISCGVLSETFETAITWDRFAGFHAAVTEATRRAVAEVSGVRPDGEGAPRISCRLTHVYPDGAAPYFTVIAPAVRGGEVEQWDEIKAAASEAIIENG
;
A
#
# COMPACT_ATOMS: atom_id res chain seq x y z
N MET A 1 25.01 21.07 0.71
CA MET A 1 24.23 19.91 0.25
C MET A 1 24.01 19.07 1.49
N GLU A 2 22.83 19.16 2.09
CA GLU A 2 22.40 18.14 3.06
C GLU A 2 22.42 16.81 2.28
N GLY A 3 23.08 15.80 2.84
CA GLY A 3 23.27 14.53 2.14
C GLY A 3 21.96 13.90 1.78
N GLU A 4 21.80 13.49 0.55
CA GLU A 4 20.63 12.79 0.03
C GLU A 4 20.41 11.54 0.89
N ARG A 5 19.24 11.41 1.54
CA ARG A 5 18.93 10.28 2.43
C ARG A 5 18.89 9.00 1.60
N ARG A 6 19.65 7.98 2.01
CA ARG A 6 19.70 6.69 1.33
C ARG A 6 18.62 5.74 1.86
N LEU A 7 17.88 5.09 0.97
CA LEU A 7 16.95 4.03 1.32
C LEU A 7 17.69 2.86 1.95
N LYS A 8 17.09 2.18 2.91
CA LYS A 8 17.63 0.91 3.41
C LYS A 8 17.65 -0.14 2.28
N HIS A 9 18.69 -0.95 2.23
CA HIS A 9 18.77 -2.08 1.30
C HIS A 9 17.78 -3.20 1.61
N TRP A 10 17.14 -3.15 2.77
CA TRP A 10 16.07 -4.05 3.21
C TRP A 10 14.99 -3.26 3.94
N GLY A 11 13.75 -3.79 4.02
CA GLY A 11 12.67 -3.16 4.81
C GLY A 11 12.22 -1.80 4.30
N TRP A 12 11.60 -1.04 5.19
CA TRP A 12 11.01 0.27 4.92
C TRP A 12 11.86 1.41 5.48
N GLY A 13 11.88 2.53 4.78
CA GLY A 13 12.50 3.77 5.25
C GLY A 13 13.94 3.95 4.80
N TYR A 14 14.59 4.90 5.44
CA TYR A 14 15.94 5.33 5.14
C TYR A 14 16.94 4.73 6.14
N GLU A 15 18.23 4.67 5.79
CA GLU A 15 19.29 4.13 6.65
C GLU A 15 19.35 4.81 8.02
N ASP A 16 19.13 6.13 8.07
CA ASP A 16 19.10 6.92 9.31
C ASP A 16 17.88 6.65 10.21
N GLN A 17 16.89 5.90 9.74
CA GLN A 17 15.71 5.47 10.49
C GLN A 17 15.83 4.03 11.02
N GLN A 18 16.98 3.39 10.86
CA GLN A 18 17.18 2.04 11.38
C GLN A 18 17.18 2.06 12.90
N ARG A 19 16.35 1.22 13.52
CA ARG A 19 16.30 1.11 14.98
C ARG A 19 17.59 0.49 15.51
N PRO A 20 18.20 1.06 16.56
CA PRO A 20 19.34 0.46 17.21
C PRO A 20 18.97 -0.85 17.93
N GLN A 21 19.94 -1.73 18.13
CA GLN A 21 19.74 -3.08 18.68
C GLN A 21 19.01 -3.09 20.03
N HIS A 22 19.29 -2.15 20.92
CA HIS A 22 18.63 -2.10 22.22
C HIS A 22 17.14 -1.79 22.14
N GLU A 23 16.70 -0.93 21.19
CA GLU A 23 15.29 -0.67 20.94
C GLU A 23 14.56 -1.88 20.33
N LEU A 24 15.25 -2.66 19.47
CA LEU A 24 14.71 -3.91 18.93
C LEU A 24 14.55 -4.97 20.04
N GLU A 25 15.48 -5.05 20.99
CA GLU A 25 15.39 -5.96 22.14
C GLU A 25 14.25 -5.59 23.09
N GLU A 26 14.02 -4.29 23.30
CA GLU A 26 12.88 -3.79 24.06
C GLU A 26 11.56 -4.11 23.35
N ALA A 27 11.48 -3.84 22.04
CA ALA A 27 10.33 -4.19 21.22
C ALA A 27 10.04 -5.69 21.23
N ALA A 28 11.06 -6.56 21.20
CA ALA A 28 10.91 -8.00 21.31
C ALA A 28 10.29 -8.42 22.65
N GLY A 29 10.61 -7.71 23.74
CA GLY A 29 9.95 -7.89 25.04
C GLY A 29 8.45 -7.56 25.00
N GLY A 30 8.09 -6.41 24.44
CA GLY A 30 6.71 -5.98 24.26
C GLY A 30 5.91 -6.94 23.36
N ILE A 31 6.49 -7.38 22.23
CA ILE A 31 5.90 -8.34 21.31
C ILE A 31 5.57 -9.66 22.02
N ARG A 32 6.51 -10.22 22.80
CA ARG A 32 6.25 -11.45 23.57
C ARG A 32 5.13 -11.27 24.61
N ALA A 33 5.10 -10.12 25.27
CA ALA A 33 4.04 -9.82 26.23
C ALA A 33 2.66 -9.70 25.55
N MET A 34 2.60 -9.13 24.36
CA MET A 34 1.36 -8.92 23.62
C MET A 34 0.83 -10.19 22.95
N PHE A 35 1.72 -10.98 22.33
CA PHE A 35 1.31 -12.10 21.47
C PHE A 35 1.55 -13.49 22.10
N GLY A 36 2.36 -13.60 23.14
CA GLY A 36 2.76 -14.88 23.71
C GLY A 36 3.84 -15.60 22.89
N PHE A 37 4.34 -14.99 21.82
CA PHE A 37 5.41 -15.51 20.98
C PHE A 37 6.36 -14.38 20.49
N GLY A 38 7.37 -14.73 19.72
CA GLY A 38 8.44 -13.85 19.27
C GLY A 38 9.79 -14.28 19.84
N GLY A 39 10.83 -14.06 19.07
CA GLY A 39 12.20 -14.46 19.39
C GLY A 39 13.06 -13.33 19.97
N ARG A 40 14.35 -13.60 20.08
CA ARG A 40 15.36 -12.57 20.30
C ARG A 40 15.44 -11.69 19.04
N ALA A 41 15.66 -10.39 19.24
CA ALA A 41 15.88 -9.50 18.12
C ALA A 41 17.21 -9.81 17.41
N GLU A 42 17.14 -10.00 16.10
CA GLU A 42 18.29 -10.23 15.23
C GLU A 42 18.47 -9.01 14.31
N PRO A 43 19.69 -8.46 14.19
CA PRO A 43 19.97 -7.38 13.27
C PRO A 43 19.96 -7.90 11.82
N ALA A 44 19.65 -7.02 10.88
CA ALA A 44 19.79 -7.34 9.47
C ALA A 44 21.25 -7.56 9.08
N VAL A 45 21.48 -8.39 8.08
CA VAL A 45 22.82 -8.61 7.50
C VAL A 45 23.30 -7.30 6.85
N PRO A 46 24.50 -6.80 7.20
CA PRO A 46 25.08 -5.64 6.57
C PRO A 46 25.26 -5.85 5.06
N LEU A 47 25.06 -4.79 4.27
CA LEU A 47 25.10 -4.88 2.81
C LEU A 47 26.42 -5.46 2.27
N GLU A 48 27.55 -5.13 2.92
CA GLU A 48 28.89 -5.61 2.53
C GLU A 48 29.05 -7.12 2.71
N GLN A 49 28.17 -7.75 3.49
CA GLN A 49 28.13 -9.20 3.75
C GLN A 49 27.00 -9.88 2.97
N ALA A 50 26.17 -9.10 2.25
CA ALA A 50 25.03 -9.61 1.52
C ALA A 50 25.43 -10.29 0.21
N GLY A 51 24.63 -11.27 -0.21
CA GLY A 51 24.84 -12.07 -1.42
C GLY A 51 24.45 -11.38 -2.73
N VAL A 52 24.90 -10.15 -2.96
CA VAL A 52 24.66 -9.43 -4.22
C VAL A 52 25.73 -9.83 -5.24
N ARG A 53 25.34 -10.57 -6.30
CA ARG A 53 26.28 -10.96 -7.36
C ARG A 53 26.89 -9.74 -8.08
N PRO A 54 28.11 -9.84 -8.65
CA PRO A 54 28.66 -8.80 -9.51
C PRO A 54 27.76 -8.49 -10.72
N SER A 55 27.79 -7.25 -11.21
CA SER A 55 27.10 -6.88 -12.45
C SER A 55 27.75 -7.55 -13.66
N ARG A 56 26.94 -7.98 -14.60
CA ARG A 56 27.35 -8.51 -15.92
C ARG A 56 27.50 -7.40 -16.97
N LEU A 57 26.92 -6.23 -16.69
CA LEU A 57 26.99 -5.05 -17.55
C LEU A 57 27.85 -3.95 -16.92
N LYS A 58 28.31 -3.02 -17.72
CA LYS A 58 29.00 -1.81 -17.27
C LYS A 58 28.20 -0.58 -17.67
N PRO A 59 28.15 0.45 -16.80
CA PRO A 59 27.55 1.73 -17.16
C PRO A 59 28.14 2.27 -18.48
N PRO A 60 27.28 2.70 -19.43
CA PRO A 60 27.75 3.21 -20.71
C PRO A 60 28.43 4.56 -20.53
N THR A 61 29.44 4.82 -21.37
CA THR A 61 30.07 6.14 -21.43
C THR A 61 29.32 7.04 -22.40
N GLY A 62 29.20 8.34 -22.09
CA GLY A 62 28.58 9.33 -23.00
C GLY A 62 27.04 9.23 -23.06
N SER A 63 26.39 8.55 -22.13
CA SER A 63 24.94 8.55 -21.97
C SER A 63 24.46 9.87 -21.37
N GLY A 64 23.28 10.35 -21.81
CA GLY A 64 22.56 11.44 -21.17
C GLY A 64 21.86 10.97 -19.88
N THR A 65 21.52 9.70 -19.81
CA THR A 65 20.91 9.06 -18.65
C THR A 65 21.98 8.54 -17.68
N LEU A 66 21.76 8.71 -16.40
CA LEU A 66 22.61 8.12 -15.36
C LEU A 66 22.38 6.61 -15.27
N PHE A 67 23.44 5.84 -15.48
CA PHE A 67 23.47 4.39 -15.18
C PHE A 67 24.47 4.12 -14.05
N THR A 68 24.17 3.15 -13.20
CA THR A 68 25.10 2.74 -12.14
C THR A 68 25.10 1.22 -11.94
N ASP A 69 26.25 0.67 -11.58
CA ASP A 69 26.46 -0.70 -11.08
C ASP A 69 26.78 -0.70 -9.57
N ASP A 70 26.48 0.39 -8.87
CA ASP A 70 26.69 0.54 -7.44
C ASP A 70 25.98 -0.57 -6.65
N LEU A 71 26.67 -1.13 -5.68
CA LEU A 71 26.19 -2.27 -4.89
C LEU A 71 24.90 -1.95 -4.15
N HIS A 72 24.81 -0.78 -3.53
CA HIS A 72 23.66 -0.36 -2.75
C HIS A 72 22.45 -0.14 -3.65
N GLU A 73 22.62 0.59 -4.75
CA GLU A 73 21.52 0.84 -5.69
C GLU A 73 20.97 -0.47 -6.25
N ARG A 74 21.85 -1.40 -6.62
CA ARG A 74 21.42 -2.71 -7.12
C ARG A 74 20.69 -3.55 -6.06
N ALA A 75 21.09 -3.47 -4.80
CA ALA A 75 20.39 -4.14 -3.69
C ALA A 75 19.00 -3.53 -3.44
N VAL A 76 18.89 -2.20 -3.39
CA VAL A 76 17.62 -1.48 -3.21
C VAL A 76 16.62 -1.83 -4.32
N HIS A 77 17.10 -2.02 -5.55
CA HIS A 77 16.28 -2.31 -6.73
C HIS A 77 16.09 -3.83 -7.00
N SER A 78 16.46 -4.68 -6.05
CA SER A 78 16.36 -6.14 -6.19
C SER A 78 15.02 -6.71 -5.75
N LEU A 79 14.40 -6.11 -4.75
CA LEU A 79 13.26 -6.68 -4.02
C LEU A 79 12.14 -5.64 -3.86
N GLY A 80 10.90 -6.15 -3.79
CA GLY A 80 9.76 -5.35 -3.34
C GLY A 80 9.67 -5.24 -1.82
N LYS A 81 8.44 -5.11 -1.31
CA LYS A 81 8.15 -4.92 0.12
C LYS A 81 7.11 -5.92 0.67
N ALA A 82 6.90 -7.07 0.01
CA ALA A 82 6.20 -8.19 0.61
C ALA A 82 6.97 -8.74 1.81
N TYR A 83 6.31 -9.45 2.72
CA TYR A 83 6.98 -10.07 3.87
C TYR A 83 8.21 -10.89 3.44
N ARG A 84 8.05 -11.76 2.44
CA ARG A 84 9.14 -12.57 1.90
C ARG A 84 10.32 -11.74 1.36
N ASP A 85 10.03 -10.58 0.78
CA ASP A 85 11.06 -9.70 0.22
C ASP A 85 11.88 -9.05 1.32
N ILE A 86 11.19 -8.58 2.37
CA ILE A 86 11.84 -7.96 3.53
C ILE A 86 12.64 -9.01 4.31
N VAL A 87 12.14 -10.24 4.46
CA VAL A 87 12.89 -11.35 5.09
C VAL A 87 14.18 -11.64 4.31
N ARG A 88 14.09 -11.79 2.98
CA ARG A 88 15.27 -12.03 2.13
C ARG A 88 16.28 -10.88 2.26
N GLY A 89 15.83 -9.64 2.16
CA GLY A 89 16.68 -8.46 2.35
C GLY A 89 17.31 -8.40 3.74
N HIS A 90 16.55 -8.69 4.81
CA HIS A 90 17.05 -8.77 6.19
C HIS A 90 18.14 -9.81 6.36
N ARG A 91 18.05 -10.93 5.65
CA ARG A 91 19.05 -12.01 5.60
C ARG A 91 20.23 -11.75 4.66
N GLY A 92 20.18 -10.63 3.89
CA GLY A 92 21.20 -10.33 2.87
C GLY A 92 21.08 -11.21 1.62
N GLU A 93 19.92 -11.77 1.35
CA GLU A 93 19.65 -12.66 0.22
C GLU A 93 19.07 -11.86 -0.95
N PHE A 94 19.86 -11.64 -1.99
CA PHE A 94 19.46 -10.94 -3.22
C PHE A 94 19.67 -11.86 -4.43
N PRO A 95 18.74 -12.80 -4.68
CA PRO A 95 18.94 -13.83 -5.70
C PRO A 95 18.99 -13.27 -7.13
N CYS A 96 18.25 -12.18 -7.39
CA CYS A 96 18.12 -11.60 -8.73
C CYS A 96 18.41 -10.08 -8.71
N PRO A 97 19.63 -9.60 -8.32
CA PRO A 97 19.91 -8.19 -8.35
C PRO A 97 20.00 -7.70 -9.82
N PRO A 98 19.49 -6.51 -10.17
CA PRO A 98 19.65 -5.97 -11.51
C PRO A 98 21.15 -5.78 -11.83
N ASP A 99 21.51 -5.86 -13.11
CA ASP A 99 22.89 -5.60 -13.51
C ASP A 99 23.22 -4.13 -13.46
N LEU A 100 22.29 -3.29 -13.91
CA LEU A 100 22.37 -1.83 -13.82
C LEU A 100 21.08 -1.25 -13.26
N VAL A 101 21.20 -0.09 -12.64
CA VAL A 101 20.09 0.82 -12.37
C VAL A 101 20.25 2.05 -13.25
N ALA A 102 19.16 2.45 -13.91
CA ALA A 102 19.14 3.63 -14.79
C ALA A 102 18.12 4.65 -14.26
N PHE A 103 18.50 5.92 -14.23
CA PHE A 103 17.73 7.04 -13.71
C PHE A 103 17.46 8.07 -14.82
N PRO A 104 16.48 7.86 -15.71
CA PRO A 104 16.10 8.86 -16.70
C PRO A 104 15.48 10.08 -16.04
N GLY A 105 15.72 11.26 -16.61
CA GLY A 105 15.07 12.49 -16.18
C GLY A 105 13.89 12.89 -17.06
N ASP A 106 13.74 12.24 -18.22
CA ASP A 106 12.72 12.52 -19.23
C ASP A 106 12.44 11.30 -20.12
N GLU A 107 11.50 11.43 -21.04
CA GLU A 107 11.13 10.37 -21.99
C GLU A 107 12.26 9.98 -22.95
N ALA A 108 13.11 10.94 -23.34
CA ALA A 108 14.25 10.64 -24.19
C ALA A 108 15.24 9.71 -23.48
N GLY A 109 15.44 9.93 -22.16
CA GLY A 109 16.20 9.01 -21.31
C GLY A 109 15.58 7.64 -21.18
N VAL A 110 14.25 7.55 -21.06
CA VAL A 110 13.54 6.24 -21.05
C VAL A 110 13.77 5.52 -22.39
N ALA A 111 13.60 6.21 -23.52
CA ALA A 111 13.84 5.64 -24.85
C ALA A 111 15.28 5.16 -25.00
N GLU A 112 16.27 5.97 -24.56
CA GLU A 112 17.69 5.58 -24.56
C GLU A 112 17.93 4.27 -23.80
N VAL A 113 17.32 4.11 -22.61
CA VAL A 113 17.46 2.87 -21.80
C VAL A 113 16.86 1.68 -22.53
N LEU A 114 15.68 1.82 -23.14
CA LEU A 114 15.02 0.75 -23.89
C LEU A 114 15.83 0.32 -25.12
N GLU A 115 16.39 1.28 -25.89
CA GLU A 115 17.26 1.01 -27.04
C GLU A 115 18.54 0.27 -26.61
N ARG A 116 19.22 0.75 -25.58
CA ARG A 116 20.41 0.07 -25.04
C ARG A 116 20.10 -1.33 -24.51
N ALA A 117 18.96 -1.50 -23.84
CA ALA A 117 18.53 -2.81 -23.36
C ALA A 117 18.32 -3.78 -24.54
N ALA A 118 17.73 -3.33 -25.62
CA ALA A 118 17.57 -4.13 -26.84
C ALA A 118 18.94 -4.53 -27.43
N ASP A 119 19.89 -3.60 -27.51
CA ASP A 119 21.25 -3.86 -27.99
C ASP A 119 22.02 -4.86 -27.11
N TRP A 120 21.81 -4.82 -25.80
CA TRP A 120 22.45 -5.72 -24.85
C TRP A 120 21.68 -7.03 -24.62
N GLY A 121 20.50 -7.21 -25.23
CA GLY A 121 19.61 -8.32 -24.97
C GLY A 121 19.09 -8.33 -23.52
N ALA A 122 19.13 -7.20 -22.83
CA ALA A 122 18.71 -7.06 -21.44
C ALA A 122 17.17 -6.95 -21.30
N ALA A 123 16.65 -7.35 -20.15
CA ALA A 123 15.29 -7.03 -19.76
C ALA A 123 15.26 -5.73 -18.94
N VAL A 124 14.20 -4.93 -19.11
CA VAL A 124 13.98 -3.69 -18.36
C VAL A 124 12.81 -3.92 -17.38
N ILE A 125 13.06 -3.56 -16.13
CA ILE A 125 12.06 -3.63 -15.06
C ILE A 125 11.79 -2.19 -14.60
N PRO A 126 10.60 -1.61 -14.91
CA PRO A 126 10.23 -0.29 -14.41
C PRO A 126 10.17 -0.28 -12.88
N PHE A 127 10.70 0.78 -12.28
CA PHE A 127 10.77 0.95 -10.84
C PHE A 127 10.34 2.38 -10.47
N GLY A 128 9.45 2.51 -9.51
CA GLY A 128 9.06 3.79 -8.94
C GLY A 128 9.56 3.91 -7.49
N GLY A 129 8.68 3.71 -6.51
CA GLY A 129 9.08 3.69 -5.10
C GLY A 129 9.54 2.34 -4.55
N GLY A 130 9.59 1.29 -5.36
CA GLY A 130 9.97 -0.07 -4.92
C GLY A 130 9.02 -0.71 -3.93
N THR A 131 7.78 -0.26 -3.84
CA THR A 131 6.81 -0.65 -2.81
C THR A 131 5.91 -1.83 -3.21
N SER A 132 6.18 -2.50 -4.33
CA SER A 132 5.44 -3.67 -4.79
C SER A 132 5.43 -4.77 -3.72
N VAL A 133 4.27 -5.39 -3.51
CA VAL A 133 4.09 -6.55 -2.61
C VAL A 133 3.77 -7.84 -3.36
N VAL A 134 3.89 -7.81 -4.70
CA VAL A 134 3.64 -8.94 -5.61
C VAL A 134 4.85 -9.26 -6.48
N ALA A 135 6.05 -8.87 -6.05
CA ALA A 135 7.33 -9.04 -6.73
C ALA A 135 7.42 -8.36 -8.11
N GLY A 136 6.56 -7.36 -8.42
CA GLY A 136 6.53 -6.67 -9.72
C GLY A 136 7.82 -5.89 -10.06
N VAL A 137 8.66 -5.62 -9.08
CA VAL A 137 9.96 -4.93 -9.27
C VAL A 137 11.17 -5.86 -9.16
N GLU A 138 10.96 -7.15 -8.83
CA GLU A 138 12.06 -8.13 -8.74
C GLU A 138 12.54 -8.52 -10.15
N PRO A 139 13.85 -8.36 -10.50
CA PRO A 139 14.39 -8.70 -11.81
C PRO A 139 14.53 -10.22 -12.01
N ARG A 140 13.46 -10.98 -11.77
CA ARG A 140 13.42 -12.43 -11.82
C ARG A 140 12.95 -12.90 -13.20
N LEU A 141 13.85 -13.51 -13.95
CA LEU A 141 13.61 -14.04 -15.29
C LEU A 141 13.73 -15.57 -15.30
N GLU A 142 13.00 -16.24 -16.21
CA GLU A 142 13.19 -17.67 -16.48
C GLU A 142 14.60 -17.94 -17.01
N ASP A 143 15.09 -17.11 -17.95
CA ASP A 143 16.48 -17.11 -18.38
C ASP A 143 17.33 -16.25 -17.41
N SER A 144 17.93 -16.89 -16.43
CA SER A 144 18.76 -16.25 -15.41
C SER A 144 20.05 -15.64 -15.98
N ASP A 145 20.48 -16.02 -17.18
CA ASP A 145 21.69 -15.49 -17.83
C ASP A 145 21.42 -14.18 -18.56
N ARG A 146 20.18 -13.88 -18.86
CA ARG A 146 19.79 -12.61 -19.47
C ARG A 146 20.06 -11.43 -18.51
N PRO A 147 20.80 -10.39 -18.96
CA PRO A 147 21.02 -9.19 -18.12
C PRO A 147 19.71 -8.44 -17.82
N THR A 148 19.71 -7.69 -16.73
CA THR A 148 18.55 -6.91 -16.32
C THR A 148 18.94 -5.48 -15.94
N ILE A 149 18.06 -4.54 -16.26
CA ILE A 149 18.18 -3.12 -15.93
C ILE A 149 16.92 -2.73 -15.11
N SER A 150 17.12 -2.23 -13.91
CA SER A 150 16.05 -1.55 -13.18
C SER A 150 15.98 -0.10 -13.65
N LEU A 151 14.81 0.34 -14.11
CA LEU A 151 14.56 1.65 -14.65
C LEU A 151 13.84 2.50 -13.61
N ASP A 152 14.60 3.26 -12.82
CA ASP A 152 14.09 4.11 -11.75
C ASP A 152 13.55 5.43 -12.29
N LEU A 153 12.25 5.64 -12.16
CA LEU A 153 11.53 6.80 -12.67
C LEU A 153 11.39 7.93 -11.65
N THR A 154 12.00 7.83 -10.47
CA THR A 154 11.83 8.82 -9.40
C THR A 154 12.33 10.22 -9.76
N ARG A 155 13.15 10.38 -10.81
CA ARG A 155 13.59 11.66 -11.34
C ARG A 155 12.62 12.29 -12.34
N MET A 156 11.59 11.58 -12.76
CA MET A 156 10.57 12.06 -13.69
C MET A 156 9.43 12.78 -12.96
N GLU A 157 9.75 13.86 -12.25
CA GLU A 157 8.78 14.63 -11.48
C GLU A 157 7.97 15.63 -12.31
N ASP A 158 8.46 16.02 -13.46
CA ASP A 158 7.79 16.90 -14.43
C ASP A 158 7.13 16.08 -15.55
N PRO A 159 6.09 16.62 -16.19
CA PRO A 159 5.51 17.95 -16.02
C PRO A 159 4.63 18.09 -14.76
N PHE A 160 4.31 19.35 -14.40
CA PHE A 160 3.23 19.69 -13.47
C PHE A 160 2.43 20.85 -14.05
N GLU A 161 1.26 20.55 -14.60
CA GLU A 161 0.35 21.52 -15.23
C GLU A 161 -1.04 21.40 -14.60
N LEU A 162 -1.70 22.54 -14.36
CA LEU A 162 -3.06 22.58 -13.81
C LEU A 162 -4.06 23.08 -14.87
N ASP A 163 -5.12 22.33 -15.04
CA ASP A 163 -6.35 22.76 -15.69
C ASP A 163 -7.42 22.97 -14.61
N ARG A 164 -7.58 24.22 -14.20
CA ARG A 164 -8.53 24.60 -13.16
C ARG A 164 -9.98 24.57 -13.64
N GLU A 165 -10.22 24.69 -14.93
CA GLU A 165 -11.55 24.67 -15.51
C GLU A 165 -12.11 23.25 -15.48
N SER A 166 -11.28 22.26 -15.83
CA SER A 166 -11.68 20.85 -15.85
C SER A 166 -11.32 20.10 -14.55
N LEU A 167 -10.73 20.77 -13.55
CA LEU A 167 -10.26 20.18 -12.30
C LEU A 167 -9.35 18.97 -12.55
N ALA A 168 -8.29 19.17 -13.33
CA ALA A 168 -7.31 18.15 -13.62
C ALA A 168 -5.88 18.69 -13.53
N ALA A 169 -4.93 17.77 -13.30
CA ALA A 169 -3.52 18.09 -13.27
C ALA A 169 -2.72 17.05 -14.07
N ARG A 170 -1.84 17.52 -14.98
CA ARG A 170 -0.82 16.70 -15.64
C ARG A 170 0.39 16.60 -14.75
N MET A 171 0.84 15.39 -14.47
CA MET A 171 1.88 15.13 -13.50
C MET A 171 2.84 14.06 -13.98
N GLY A 172 4.14 14.26 -13.69
CA GLY A 172 5.19 13.28 -13.97
C GLY A 172 5.03 12.01 -13.13
N ALA A 173 5.32 10.87 -13.73
CA ALA A 173 5.14 9.56 -13.12
C ALA A 173 6.05 9.31 -11.91
N GLY A 174 7.17 10.03 -11.80
CA GLY A 174 8.12 9.93 -10.69
C GLY A 174 7.71 10.68 -9.42
N LEU A 175 6.67 11.52 -9.47
CA LEU A 175 6.19 12.25 -8.29
C LEU A 175 5.76 11.29 -7.18
N ARG A 176 6.40 11.40 -6.01
CA ARG A 176 5.99 10.70 -4.80
C ARG A 176 4.79 11.39 -4.14
N GLY A 177 3.99 10.61 -3.40
CA GLY A 177 2.77 11.09 -2.75
C GLY A 177 2.90 12.41 -2.00
N PRO A 178 3.87 12.59 -1.07
CA PRO A 178 4.04 13.85 -0.34
C PRO A 178 4.36 15.04 -1.27
N ALA A 179 5.24 14.87 -2.27
CA ALA A 179 5.58 15.93 -3.21
C ALA A 179 4.38 16.31 -4.07
N LEU A 180 3.64 15.33 -4.57
CA LEU A 180 2.42 15.50 -5.35
C LEU A 180 1.36 16.30 -4.56
N GLU A 181 1.02 15.83 -3.37
CA GLU A 181 0.01 16.50 -2.52
C GLU A 181 0.46 17.89 -2.06
N ASN A 182 1.75 18.13 -1.84
CA ASN A 182 2.26 19.46 -1.50
C ASN A 182 2.13 20.44 -2.68
N ARG A 183 2.41 20.00 -3.91
CA ARG A 183 2.19 20.83 -5.12
C ARG A 183 0.70 21.17 -5.28
N LEU A 184 -0.20 20.19 -5.15
CA LEU A 184 -1.65 20.42 -5.23
C LEU A 184 -2.17 21.29 -4.06
N ARG A 185 -1.66 21.09 -2.85
CA ARG A 185 -2.04 21.88 -1.66
C ARG A 185 -1.74 23.37 -1.84
N ALA A 186 -0.62 23.72 -2.46
CA ALA A 186 -0.27 25.12 -2.76
C ALA A 186 -1.32 25.79 -3.64
N GLU A 187 -2.07 24.99 -4.41
CA GLU A 187 -3.13 25.42 -5.32
C GLU A 187 -4.56 25.26 -4.73
N GLY A 188 -4.67 24.87 -3.46
CA GLY A 188 -5.94 24.58 -2.77
C GLY A 188 -6.61 23.29 -3.22
N LEU A 189 -5.87 22.40 -3.88
CA LEU A 189 -6.35 21.15 -4.47
C LEU A 189 -5.76 19.93 -3.77
N THR A 190 -6.32 18.75 -4.06
CA THR A 190 -5.84 17.44 -3.61
C THR A 190 -6.20 16.37 -4.63
N LEU A 191 -5.38 15.33 -4.77
CA LEU A 191 -5.71 14.11 -5.48
C LEU A 191 -6.60 13.20 -4.61
N ARG A 192 -6.44 13.29 -3.31
CA ARG A 192 -7.16 12.49 -2.31
C ARG A 192 -6.89 10.98 -2.41
N HIS A 193 -5.72 10.60 -2.87
CA HIS A 193 -5.29 9.21 -2.97
C HIS A 193 -4.12 8.94 -2.02
N TYR A 194 -4.37 8.17 -0.96
CA TYR A 194 -3.41 7.88 0.10
C TYR A 194 -3.26 6.37 0.31
N PRO A 195 -2.52 5.65 -0.53
CA PRO A 195 -2.20 4.24 -0.27
C PRO A 195 -1.26 4.11 0.94
N GLN A 196 -1.16 2.93 1.52
CA GLN A 196 -0.29 2.68 2.68
C GLN A 196 1.18 3.02 2.41
N SER A 197 1.63 2.87 1.17
CA SER A 197 2.97 3.21 0.69
C SER A 197 3.16 4.67 0.29
N PHE A 198 2.23 5.56 0.64
CA PHE A 198 2.14 6.96 0.17
C PHE A 198 3.48 7.72 0.20
N GLU A 199 4.29 7.53 1.25
CA GLU A 199 5.55 8.26 1.40
C GLU A 199 6.59 7.91 0.33
N TYR A 200 6.56 6.69 -0.20
CA TYR A 200 7.59 6.14 -1.09
C TYR A 200 7.09 5.91 -2.51
N ALA A 201 5.84 5.49 -2.65
CA ALA A 201 5.27 5.16 -3.94
C ALA A 201 5.11 6.39 -4.83
N THR A 202 5.32 6.19 -6.13
CA THR A 202 5.21 7.23 -7.16
C THR A 202 3.87 7.17 -7.88
N LEU A 203 3.46 8.25 -8.53
CA LEU A 203 2.24 8.30 -9.33
C LEU A 203 2.21 7.19 -10.39
N GLY A 204 3.29 7.02 -11.16
CA GLY A 204 3.39 5.96 -12.16
C GLY A 204 3.28 4.56 -11.55
N GLY A 205 3.87 4.36 -10.35
CA GLY A 205 3.72 3.13 -9.59
C GLY A 205 2.28 2.87 -9.16
N TRP A 206 1.55 3.87 -8.66
CA TRP A 206 0.14 3.73 -8.33
C TRP A 206 -0.71 3.32 -9.52
N ILE A 207 -0.46 3.95 -10.69
CA ILE A 207 -1.20 3.62 -11.93
C ILE A 207 -0.85 2.21 -12.40
N ALA A 208 0.44 1.86 -12.43
CA ALA A 208 0.91 0.55 -12.89
C ALA A 208 0.37 -0.61 -12.02
N THR A 209 0.19 -0.40 -10.71
CA THR A 209 -0.32 -1.43 -9.78
C THR A 209 -1.81 -1.34 -9.52
N ARG A 210 -2.51 -0.36 -10.10
CA ARG A 210 -3.93 -0.07 -9.82
C ARG A 210 -4.18 0.12 -8.32
N ALA A 211 -3.34 0.91 -7.66
CA ALA A 211 -3.33 1.06 -6.22
C ALA A 211 -4.67 1.54 -5.64
N GLY A 212 -5.07 0.94 -4.52
CA GLY A 212 -6.17 1.41 -3.68
C GLY A 212 -5.72 2.48 -2.69
N GLY A 213 -6.60 3.46 -2.42
CA GLY A 213 -6.35 4.53 -1.45
C GLY A 213 -6.95 4.24 -0.07
N HIS A 214 -6.68 5.14 0.89
CA HIS A 214 -7.21 5.06 2.26
C HIS A 214 -8.74 5.25 2.33
N PHE A 215 -9.34 5.96 1.38
CA PHE A 215 -10.77 6.24 1.38
C PHE A 215 -11.57 5.00 0.94
N ALA A 216 -12.54 4.63 1.75
CA ALA A 216 -13.18 3.32 1.70
C ALA A 216 -14.41 3.24 0.78
N THR A 217 -14.85 4.36 0.21
CA THR A 217 -16.04 4.46 -0.65
C THR A 217 -15.83 5.47 -1.77
N GLY A 218 -16.61 5.37 -2.83
CA GLY A 218 -16.50 6.27 -3.98
C GLY A 218 -15.30 5.96 -4.85
N GLU A 219 -14.42 6.94 -5.05
CA GLU A 219 -13.18 6.79 -5.82
C GLU A 219 -12.12 6.12 -4.94
N THR A 220 -12.07 4.80 -4.97
CA THR A 220 -11.21 4.00 -4.10
C THR A 220 -9.89 3.61 -4.74
N HIS A 221 -9.86 3.47 -6.06
CA HIS A 221 -8.69 3.08 -6.83
C HIS A 221 -8.18 4.21 -7.69
N ILE A 222 -6.90 4.18 -8.00
CA ILE A 222 -6.25 5.22 -8.82
C ILE A 222 -6.88 5.37 -10.20
N ASP A 223 -7.44 4.31 -10.77
CA ASP A 223 -8.06 4.32 -12.09
C ASP A 223 -9.34 5.18 -12.15
N ASP A 224 -10.00 5.43 -11.02
CA ASP A 224 -11.11 6.39 -10.95
C ASP A 224 -10.63 7.85 -11.12
N LEU A 225 -9.35 8.09 -10.78
CA LEU A 225 -8.73 9.41 -10.80
C LEU A 225 -7.95 9.70 -12.10
N VAL A 226 -7.62 8.69 -12.89
CA VAL A 226 -6.90 8.85 -14.15
C VAL A 226 -7.82 9.38 -15.23
N GLU A 227 -7.45 10.50 -15.90
CA GLU A 227 -8.10 10.98 -17.11
C GLU A 227 -7.44 10.47 -18.38
N SER A 228 -6.11 10.48 -18.41
CA SER A 228 -5.30 9.94 -19.51
C SER A 228 -3.91 9.55 -19.02
N VAL A 229 -3.26 8.66 -19.76
CA VAL A 229 -1.91 8.16 -19.46
C VAL A 229 -1.03 8.32 -20.66
N ARG A 230 0.24 8.66 -20.44
CA ARG A 230 1.30 8.62 -21.44
C ARG A 230 2.37 7.63 -21.01
N ALA A 231 2.85 6.82 -21.95
CA ALA A 231 3.86 5.79 -21.71
C ALA A 231 4.78 5.63 -22.93
N ILE A 232 6.01 5.20 -22.66
CA ILE A 232 6.95 4.75 -23.68
C ILE A 232 6.91 3.22 -23.73
N THR A 233 6.65 2.68 -24.91
CA THR A 233 6.59 1.24 -25.15
C THR A 233 7.68 0.80 -26.13
N PRO A 234 7.99 -0.49 -26.23
CA PRO A 234 8.94 -0.99 -27.24
C PRO A 234 8.56 -0.67 -28.70
N THR A 235 7.31 -0.31 -28.95
CA THR A 235 6.81 0.02 -30.31
C THR A 235 6.61 1.53 -30.53
N GLY A 236 6.93 2.35 -29.56
CA GLY A 236 6.81 3.82 -29.61
C GLY A 236 5.97 4.39 -28.47
N GLU A 237 5.57 5.63 -28.64
CA GLU A 237 4.77 6.34 -27.67
C GLU A 237 3.32 5.82 -27.62
N TRP A 238 2.80 5.72 -26.41
CA TRP A 238 1.38 5.49 -26.14
C TRP A 238 0.83 6.70 -25.40
N GLU A 239 -0.16 7.36 -25.98
CA GLU A 239 -0.85 8.46 -25.33
C GLU A 239 -2.37 8.31 -25.53
N SER A 240 -3.09 8.28 -24.43
CA SER A 240 -4.54 8.27 -24.47
C SER A 240 -5.11 9.69 -24.50
N ARG A 241 -6.32 9.82 -25.02
CA ARG A 241 -7.01 11.10 -25.07
C ARG A 241 -7.60 11.44 -23.72
N ARG A 242 -7.46 12.67 -23.32
CA ARG A 242 -8.12 13.27 -22.20
C ARG A 242 -9.61 13.50 -22.51
N LEU A 243 -10.49 12.67 -21.96
CA LEU A 243 -11.92 12.69 -22.22
C LEU A 243 -12.71 12.61 -20.91
N PRO A 244 -13.79 13.42 -20.73
CA PRO A 244 -14.55 13.43 -19.48
C PRO A 244 -15.24 12.10 -19.17
N GLY A 245 -15.81 11.45 -20.15
CA GLY A 245 -16.44 10.14 -20.05
C GLY A 245 -16.77 9.68 -21.45
N SER A 246 -16.36 8.48 -21.82
CA SER A 246 -16.53 8.00 -23.18
C SER A 246 -17.18 6.62 -23.19
N GLY A 247 -18.22 6.47 -24.00
CA GLY A 247 -18.81 5.19 -24.39
C GLY A 247 -18.24 4.64 -25.71
N ALA A 248 -17.16 5.21 -26.23
CA ALA A 248 -16.58 4.88 -27.53
C ALA A 248 -15.61 3.70 -27.45
N GLY A 249 -16.11 2.50 -27.27
CA GLY A 249 -15.33 1.26 -27.27
C GLY A 249 -14.54 1.00 -25.98
N PRO A 250 -13.65 -0.01 -25.97
CA PRO A 250 -12.80 -0.31 -24.84
C PRO A 250 -11.87 0.84 -24.51
N SER A 251 -11.67 1.15 -23.21
CA SER A 251 -10.70 2.14 -22.77
C SER A 251 -9.28 1.58 -22.89
N PRO A 252 -8.39 2.17 -23.71
CA PRO A 252 -7.00 1.71 -23.82
C PRO A 252 -6.21 1.94 -22.51
N ASP A 253 -6.58 2.93 -21.71
CA ASP A 253 -5.93 3.21 -20.42
C ASP A 253 -6.02 2.04 -19.48
N ARG A 254 -7.16 1.33 -19.50
CA ARG A 254 -7.38 0.14 -18.67
C ARG A 254 -6.48 -1.06 -19.01
N MET A 255 -5.73 -0.99 -20.10
CA MET A 255 -4.67 -1.96 -20.38
C MET A 255 -3.37 -1.62 -19.65
N LEU A 256 -3.04 -0.32 -19.53
CA LEU A 256 -1.85 0.15 -18.82
C LEU A 256 -2.06 0.20 -17.31
N ILE A 257 -3.25 0.64 -16.86
CA ILE A 257 -3.60 0.70 -15.45
C ILE A 257 -3.69 -0.73 -14.89
N GLY A 258 -2.83 -1.06 -13.94
CA GLY A 258 -2.74 -2.41 -13.37
C GLY A 258 -1.89 -3.39 -14.21
N SER A 259 -1.12 -2.92 -15.20
CA SER A 259 -0.25 -3.75 -16.02
C SER A 259 1.09 -4.11 -15.36
N GLU A 260 1.40 -3.58 -14.18
CA GLU A 260 2.65 -3.82 -13.46
C GLU A 260 3.93 -3.51 -14.29
N GLY A 261 3.81 -2.61 -15.29
CA GLY A 261 4.92 -2.21 -16.15
C GLY A 261 5.24 -3.15 -17.32
N ILE A 262 4.45 -4.23 -17.52
CA ILE A 262 4.74 -5.21 -18.59
C ILE A 262 4.41 -4.72 -20.01
N LEU A 263 3.58 -3.69 -20.15
CA LEU A 263 3.18 -3.15 -21.45
C LEU A 263 3.96 -1.90 -21.87
N GLY A 264 4.61 -1.23 -20.93
CA GLY A 264 5.36 -0.01 -21.19
C GLY A 264 5.70 0.73 -19.90
N VAL A 265 6.45 1.81 -20.06
CA VAL A 265 6.92 2.67 -18.98
C VAL A 265 6.02 3.89 -18.93
N ILE A 266 5.21 4.03 -17.89
CA ILE A 266 4.35 5.19 -17.66
C ILE A 266 5.24 6.37 -17.30
N THR A 267 5.13 7.47 -18.05
CA THR A 267 5.96 8.66 -17.91
C THR A 267 5.23 9.84 -17.30
N GLU A 268 3.93 9.96 -17.56
CA GLU A 268 3.07 10.99 -17.02
C GLU A 268 1.59 10.60 -17.10
N ALA A 269 0.75 11.32 -16.38
CA ALA A 269 -0.70 11.17 -16.45
C ALA A 269 -1.43 12.49 -16.20
N TRP A 270 -2.61 12.64 -16.79
CA TRP A 270 -3.60 13.61 -16.36
C TRP A 270 -4.48 12.97 -15.28
N MET A 271 -4.54 13.63 -14.13
CA MET A 271 -5.26 13.15 -12.96
C MET A 271 -6.40 14.10 -12.59
N ARG A 272 -7.58 13.54 -12.27
CA ARG A 272 -8.68 14.31 -11.69
C ARG A 272 -8.29 14.79 -10.31
N VAL A 273 -8.42 16.09 -10.07
CA VAL A 273 -8.17 16.71 -8.77
C VAL A 273 -9.44 17.38 -8.27
N ARG A 274 -9.50 17.64 -6.98
CA ARG A 274 -10.64 18.30 -6.36
C ARG A 274 -10.22 19.37 -5.36
N PRO A 275 -11.07 20.36 -5.04
CA PRO A 275 -10.82 21.27 -3.95
C PRO A 275 -10.62 20.50 -2.63
N ARG A 276 -9.75 21.01 -1.77
CA ARG A 276 -9.52 20.42 -0.44
C ARG A 276 -10.75 20.57 0.43
N PRO A 277 -11.19 19.49 1.11
CA PRO A 277 -12.34 19.55 1.98
C PRO A 277 -12.06 20.44 3.20
N VAL A 278 -13.01 21.32 3.48
CA VAL A 278 -13.01 22.23 4.64
C VAL A 278 -14.08 21.86 5.67
N PHE A 279 -15.12 21.13 5.25
CA PHE A 279 -16.09 20.51 6.14
C PHE A 279 -15.75 19.06 6.34
N LYS A 280 -15.68 18.61 7.60
CA LYS A 280 -15.40 17.22 7.96
C LYS A 280 -16.29 16.79 9.11
N ALA A 281 -16.80 15.58 9.07
CA ALA A 281 -17.55 15.00 10.16
C ALA A 281 -17.16 13.51 10.31
N THR A 282 -16.81 13.10 11.51
CA THR A 282 -16.32 11.73 11.77
C THR A 282 -16.95 11.16 13.03
N ALA A 283 -17.13 9.84 13.05
CA ALA A 283 -17.55 9.12 14.25
C ALA A 283 -16.79 7.79 14.37
N THR A 284 -16.58 7.37 15.62
CA THR A 284 -16.21 6.00 15.99
C THR A 284 -17.41 5.35 16.66
N ILE A 285 -17.84 4.21 16.15
CA ILE A 285 -18.99 3.46 16.63
C ILE A 285 -18.50 2.05 17.01
N GLU A 286 -18.85 1.61 18.22
CA GLU A 286 -18.48 0.31 18.78
C GLU A 286 -19.62 -0.69 18.59
N PHE A 287 -19.25 -1.91 18.16
CA PHE A 287 -20.12 -3.09 18.20
C PHE A 287 -19.47 -4.14 19.09
N PRO A 288 -20.27 -5.02 19.74
CA PRO A 288 -19.73 -6.07 20.63
C PRO A 288 -18.73 -6.99 19.94
N ASP A 289 -18.97 -7.29 18.68
CA ASP A 289 -18.17 -8.20 17.87
C ASP A 289 -18.32 -7.94 16.36
N PHE A 290 -17.53 -8.65 15.54
CA PHE A 290 -17.55 -8.56 14.07
C PHE A 290 -18.68 -9.46 13.51
N THR A 291 -19.93 -9.14 13.86
CA THR A 291 -21.12 -9.92 13.55
C THR A 291 -21.84 -9.47 12.29
N GLU A 292 -22.86 -10.26 11.93
CA GLU A 292 -23.81 -9.91 10.87
C GLU A 292 -24.49 -8.54 11.10
N ALA A 293 -24.71 -8.14 12.35
CA ALA A 293 -25.29 -6.83 12.68
C ALA A 293 -24.34 -5.68 12.31
N ALA A 294 -23.06 -5.76 12.71
CA ALA A 294 -22.04 -4.76 12.37
C ALA A 294 -21.81 -4.69 10.84
N VAL A 295 -21.69 -5.84 10.18
CA VAL A 295 -21.54 -5.94 8.72
C VAL A 295 -22.80 -5.43 8.02
N GLY A 296 -24.00 -5.71 8.54
CA GLY A 296 -25.29 -5.24 8.04
C GLY A 296 -25.40 -3.73 8.09
N ALA A 297 -24.94 -3.09 9.17
CA ALA A 297 -24.89 -1.63 9.27
C ALA A 297 -24.01 -1.01 8.16
N VAL A 298 -22.81 -1.55 7.99
CA VAL A 298 -21.86 -1.10 6.95
C VAL A 298 -22.44 -1.28 5.55
N ARG A 299 -23.07 -2.43 5.28
CA ARG A 299 -23.77 -2.69 4.01
C ARG A 299 -24.84 -1.64 3.72
N LEU A 300 -25.71 -1.34 4.69
CA LEU A 300 -26.76 -0.35 4.51
C LEU A 300 -26.23 1.06 4.30
N ILE A 301 -25.15 1.44 5.00
CA ILE A 301 -24.48 2.71 4.78
C ILE A 301 -23.89 2.77 3.36
N ALA A 302 -23.25 1.71 2.88
CA ALA A 302 -22.70 1.63 1.53
C ALA A 302 -23.79 1.65 0.44
N GLN A 303 -24.95 1.03 0.70
CA GLN A 303 -26.11 1.02 -0.20
C GLN A 303 -26.94 2.30 -0.14
N SER A 304 -26.75 3.12 0.89
CA SER A 304 -27.38 4.43 0.98
C SER A 304 -26.75 5.41 -0.02
N ARG A 305 -27.40 6.55 -0.20
CA ARG A 305 -26.85 7.67 -0.99
C ARG A 305 -26.06 8.67 -0.15
N LEU A 306 -25.66 8.27 1.08
CA LEU A 306 -24.91 9.15 1.97
C LEU A 306 -23.51 9.47 1.43
N GLY A 307 -22.85 8.49 0.80
CA GLY A 307 -21.53 8.66 0.19
C GLY A 307 -20.43 9.01 1.19
N PRO A 308 -20.22 8.22 2.27
CA PRO A 308 -19.16 8.50 3.23
C PRO A 308 -17.79 8.48 2.55
N SER A 309 -16.89 9.35 2.95
CA SER A 309 -15.50 9.35 2.52
C SER A 309 -14.68 8.26 3.23
N ASN A 310 -15.13 7.80 4.39
CA ASN A 310 -14.57 6.68 5.13
C ASN A 310 -15.71 5.85 5.75
N CYS A 311 -15.71 4.54 5.51
CA CYS A 311 -16.62 3.59 6.13
C CYS A 311 -15.86 2.28 6.32
N ARG A 312 -15.19 2.13 7.47
CA ARG A 312 -14.28 1.02 7.73
C ARG A 312 -14.69 0.27 8.97
N LEU A 313 -14.93 -1.02 8.83
CA LEU A 313 -15.20 -1.93 9.94
C LEU A 313 -13.93 -2.70 10.28
N ILE A 314 -13.56 -2.70 11.57
CA ILE A 314 -12.31 -3.27 12.07
C ILE A 314 -12.65 -4.23 13.19
N ASP A 315 -12.22 -5.49 13.09
CA ASP A 315 -12.47 -6.46 14.15
C ASP A 315 -11.69 -6.14 15.45
N PRO A 316 -12.07 -6.70 16.60
CA PRO A 316 -11.44 -6.39 17.89
C PRO A 316 -9.94 -6.71 17.91
N LEU A 317 -9.54 -7.81 17.27
CA LEU A 317 -8.14 -8.24 17.23
C LEU A 317 -7.27 -7.31 16.39
N GLU A 318 -7.78 -6.87 15.23
CA GLU A 318 -7.13 -5.86 14.39
C GLU A 318 -7.02 -4.53 15.12
N ALA A 319 -8.11 -4.08 15.78
CA ALA A 319 -8.14 -2.85 16.56
C ALA A 319 -7.05 -2.82 17.65
N ALA A 320 -6.91 -3.92 18.40
CA ALA A 320 -5.88 -4.07 19.43
C ALA A 320 -4.46 -4.11 18.83
N THR A 321 -4.27 -4.87 17.75
CA THR A 321 -2.96 -5.04 17.10
C THR A 321 -2.45 -3.74 16.52
N MET A 322 -3.34 -2.94 15.96
CA MET A 322 -3.01 -1.64 15.36
C MET A 322 -3.05 -0.47 16.36
N GLY A 323 -3.40 -0.72 17.63
CA GLY A 323 -3.49 0.32 18.64
C GLY A 323 -4.64 1.32 18.44
N ALA A 324 -5.66 0.94 17.67
CA ALA A 324 -6.87 1.74 17.46
C ALA A 324 -7.92 1.54 18.55
N GLY A 325 -7.78 0.50 19.37
CA GLY A 325 -8.65 0.15 20.50
C GLY A 325 -7.98 -0.87 21.41
N ASP A 326 -8.66 -1.24 22.48
CA ASP A 326 -8.17 -2.23 23.48
C ASP A 326 -8.51 -3.70 23.12
N GLY A 327 -9.19 -3.90 22.01
CA GLY A 327 -9.63 -5.24 21.57
C GLY A 327 -10.94 -5.72 22.18
N SER A 328 -11.65 -4.87 22.91
CA SER A 328 -12.93 -5.22 23.54
C SER A 328 -14.14 -5.08 22.60
N ALA A 329 -13.99 -4.38 21.48
CA ALA A 329 -15.07 -4.06 20.54
C ALA A 329 -14.60 -4.06 19.08
N THR A 330 -15.54 -4.34 18.18
CA THR A 330 -15.43 -4.05 16.75
C THR A 330 -15.67 -2.56 16.53
N LEU A 331 -14.82 -1.91 15.75
CA LEU A 331 -14.89 -0.47 15.50
C LEU A 331 -15.39 -0.17 14.07
N LEU A 332 -16.42 0.65 13.96
CA LEU A 332 -16.79 1.29 12.70
C LEU A 332 -16.27 2.73 12.72
N LEU A 333 -15.33 3.03 11.81
CA LEU A 333 -14.87 4.39 11.54
C LEU A 333 -15.68 4.95 10.38
N LEU A 334 -16.48 5.98 10.66
CA LEU A 334 -17.35 6.62 9.69
C LEU A 334 -16.94 8.08 9.51
N GLY A 335 -16.80 8.52 8.25
CA GLY A 335 -16.35 9.87 7.94
C GLY A 335 -17.02 10.44 6.69
N PHE A 336 -17.25 11.74 6.72
CA PHE A 336 -17.76 12.54 5.60
C PHE A 336 -16.91 13.79 5.47
N GLU A 337 -16.73 14.24 4.24
CA GLU A 337 -16.01 15.47 3.97
C GLU A 337 -16.53 16.16 2.71
N SER A 338 -16.43 17.48 2.68
CA SER A 338 -16.84 18.31 1.54
C SER A 338 -16.02 19.60 1.49
N ALA A 339 -15.81 20.11 0.29
CA ALA A 339 -15.24 21.44 0.08
C ALA A 339 -16.29 22.56 0.24
N ASP A 340 -17.55 22.26 0.01
CA ASP A 340 -18.59 23.29 -0.24
C ASP A 340 -19.75 23.26 0.76
N LEU A 341 -20.07 22.09 1.33
CA LEU A 341 -21.29 21.89 2.10
C LEU A 341 -21.02 21.26 3.48
N PRO A 342 -21.73 21.67 4.54
CA PRO A 342 -21.71 21.01 5.83
C PRO A 342 -22.12 19.53 5.70
N VAL A 343 -21.41 18.64 6.42
CA VAL A 343 -21.61 17.18 6.33
C VAL A 343 -22.06 16.53 7.65
N GLY A 344 -22.37 17.35 8.68
CA GLY A 344 -22.80 16.85 9.98
C GLY A 344 -24.07 16.03 9.94
N GLU A 345 -25.07 16.44 9.16
CA GLU A 345 -26.32 15.71 8.99
C GLU A 345 -26.16 14.35 8.29
N LEU A 346 -25.24 14.28 7.31
CA LEU A 346 -24.91 13.00 6.66
C LEU A 346 -24.29 12.02 7.64
N LEU A 347 -23.41 12.52 8.52
CA LEU A 347 -22.84 11.71 9.59
C LEU A 347 -23.92 11.19 10.54
N ASP A 348 -24.86 12.07 10.98
CA ASP A 348 -25.91 11.69 11.91
C ASP A 348 -26.85 10.64 11.31
N GLN A 349 -27.15 10.68 10.00
CA GLN A 349 -27.89 9.63 9.31
C GLN A 349 -27.12 8.30 9.28
N GLY A 350 -25.81 8.33 9.01
CA GLY A 350 -24.96 7.13 9.06
C GLY A 350 -24.87 6.54 10.47
N ILE A 351 -24.75 7.39 11.50
CA ILE A 351 -24.81 6.97 12.90
C ILE A 351 -26.15 6.31 13.24
N ALA A 352 -27.27 6.88 12.79
CA ALA A 352 -28.59 6.32 13.04
C ALA A 352 -28.71 4.88 12.50
N ILE A 353 -28.24 4.62 11.27
CA ILE A 353 -28.18 3.26 10.70
C ILE A 353 -27.36 2.31 11.60
N ALA A 354 -26.18 2.76 12.03
CA ALA A 354 -25.31 1.93 12.87
C ALA A 354 -25.94 1.64 14.25
N VAL A 355 -26.57 2.62 14.87
CA VAL A 355 -27.27 2.48 16.17
C VAL A 355 -28.48 1.55 16.08
N GLU A 356 -29.27 1.60 15.01
CA GLU A 356 -30.36 0.67 14.74
C GLU A 356 -29.88 -0.80 14.65
N HIS A 357 -28.61 -1.00 14.30
CA HIS A 357 -27.96 -2.32 14.27
C HIS A 357 -27.17 -2.66 15.54
N GLY A 358 -27.41 -1.93 16.64
CA GLY A 358 -26.77 -2.21 17.93
C GLY A 358 -25.43 -1.54 18.16
N GLY A 359 -25.01 -0.64 17.28
CA GLY A 359 -23.79 0.16 17.43
C GLY A 359 -23.94 1.21 18.54
N LYS A 360 -22.85 1.48 19.25
CA LYS A 360 -22.78 2.49 20.29
C LYS A 360 -21.75 3.57 19.88
N VAL A 361 -22.17 4.82 19.87
CA VAL A 361 -21.27 5.95 19.53
C VAL A 361 -20.24 6.14 20.66
N ALA A 362 -18.97 5.93 20.32
CA ALA A 362 -17.84 6.16 21.22
C ALA A 362 -17.28 7.59 21.05
N ALA A 363 -17.23 8.10 19.82
CA ALA A 363 -16.77 9.45 19.53
C ALA A 363 -17.53 10.03 18.32
N ARG A 364 -17.69 11.37 18.31
CA ARG A 364 -18.26 12.15 17.22
C ARG A 364 -17.58 13.52 17.17
N LYS A 365 -17.11 13.93 15.98
CA LYS A 365 -16.52 15.25 15.75
C LYS A 365 -17.06 15.85 14.45
N VAL A 366 -17.35 17.14 14.47
CA VAL A 366 -17.68 17.93 13.27
C VAL A 366 -16.73 19.12 13.25
N VAL A 367 -16.18 19.42 12.09
CA VAL A 367 -15.28 20.54 11.85
C VAL A 367 -15.86 21.38 10.72
N GLU A 368 -16.02 22.66 10.97
CA GLU A 368 -16.53 23.67 10.01
C GLU A 368 -15.49 24.77 9.75
N PRO A 369 -15.59 25.50 8.63
CA PRO A 369 -14.70 26.61 8.34
C PRO A 369 -14.80 27.68 9.45
N GLY A 370 -13.65 28.04 10.02
CA GLY A 370 -13.56 29.01 11.14
C GLY A 370 -13.41 28.37 12.51
N ASP A 371 -13.65 27.09 12.68
CA ASP A 371 -13.19 26.39 13.87
C ASP A 371 -11.68 26.45 13.92
N SER A 372 -11.14 26.92 15.05
CA SER A 372 -9.68 27.09 15.23
C SER A 372 -8.98 25.73 15.17
N ALA A 373 -8.72 25.29 13.95
CA ALA A 373 -7.66 24.33 13.70
C ALA A 373 -6.34 25.04 13.94
N GLY A 374 -5.64 24.68 15.01
CA GLY A 374 -4.31 25.21 15.29
C GLY A 374 -3.44 25.13 14.04
N ASP A 375 -2.72 26.23 13.78
CA ASP A 375 -1.79 26.40 12.66
C ASP A 375 -0.64 25.38 12.77
N GLY A 376 -0.87 24.20 12.25
CA GLY A 376 0.09 23.11 12.25
C GLY A 376 -0.40 21.97 11.40
N GLY A 377 -0.31 22.09 10.09
CA GLY A 377 -0.21 21.11 9.00
C GLY A 377 -0.63 19.64 9.18
N ARG A 378 -1.32 19.27 10.25
CA ARG A 378 -1.90 17.95 10.52
C ARG A 378 -3.39 18.13 10.75
N ASP A 379 -4.17 17.56 9.84
CA ASP A 379 -5.62 17.44 10.01
C ASP A 379 -5.88 16.69 11.33
N GLU A 380 -6.36 17.33 12.39
CA GLU A 380 -6.76 16.69 13.64
C GLU A 380 -8.07 15.93 13.39
N GLU A 381 -7.98 14.62 13.20
CA GLU A 381 -9.14 13.71 13.25
C GLU A 381 -9.44 13.31 14.71
N PRO A 382 -10.65 12.80 15.05
CA PRO A 382 -10.94 12.28 16.39
C PRO A 382 -9.95 11.19 16.81
N ALA A 383 -9.66 11.08 18.11
CA ALA A 383 -8.60 10.22 18.65
C ALA A 383 -8.54 8.79 18.05
N GLY A 384 -9.68 8.15 17.79
CA GLY A 384 -9.73 6.83 17.19
C GLY A 384 -9.31 6.80 15.71
N ALA A 385 -9.75 7.78 14.92
CA ALA A 385 -9.42 7.87 13.50
C ALA A 385 -7.97 8.34 13.29
N ASP A 386 -7.43 9.23 14.15
CA ASP A 386 -6.04 9.63 14.15
C ASP A 386 -5.10 8.50 14.56
N LEU A 387 -5.46 7.75 15.58
CA LEU A 387 -4.72 6.57 16.02
C LEU A 387 -4.67 5.56 14.88
N TRP A 388 -5.80 5.32 14.21
CA TRP A 388 -5.84 4.41 13.05
C TRP A 388 -4.98 4.92 11.89
N ARG A 389 -5.07 6.18 11.51
CA ARG A 389 -4.26 6.75 10.42
C ARG A 389 -2.77 6.63 10.71
N ASN A 390 -2.35 6.98 11.92
CA ASN A 390 -0.96 6.84 12.33
C ASN A 390 -0.52 5.38 12.32
N ALA A 391 -1.34 4.46 12.85
CA ALA A 391 -1.07 3.04 12.82
C ALA A 391 -0.98 2.50 11.37
N PHE A 392 -1.87 2.95 10.49
CA PHE A 392 -1.87 2.57 9.08
C PHE A 392 -0.58 3.00 8.36
N LEU A 393 -0.11 4.23 8.59
CA LEU A 393 1.14 4.73 8.01
C LEU A 393 2.38 4.08 8.65
N MET A 394 2.30 3.69 9.92
CA MET A 394 3.41 3.05 10.64
C MET A 394 3.48 1.53 10.45
N ALA A 395 2.41 0.89 9.96
CA ALA A 395 2.36 -0.56 9.80
C ALA A 395 3.52 -1.14 8.97
N PRO A 396 3.98 -0.51 7.87
CA PRO A 396 5.15 -0.97 7.13
C PRO A 396 6.42 -1.05 7.99
N TYR A 397 6.65 -0.06 8.84
CA TYR A 397 7.83 -0.02 9.74
C TYR A 397 7.73 -1.02 10.89
N LEU A 398 6.50 -1.32 11.35
CA LEU A 398 6.28 -2.38 12.34
C LEU A 398 6.64 -3.76 11.78
N ARG A 399 6.41 -4.01 10.49
CA ARG A 399 6.80 -5.25 9.82
C ARG A 399 8.29 -5.51 9.89
N ASP A 400 9.14 -4.48 9.68
CA ASP A 400 10.59 -4.58 9.84
C ASP A 400 10.97 -5.04 11.27
N THR A 401 10.31 -4.44 12.27
CA THR A 401 10.51 -4.79 13.69
C THR A 401 10.06 -6.23 13.98
N PHE A 402 8.91 -6.63 13.47
CA PHE A 402 8.38 -8.00 13.64
C PHE A 402 9.33 -9.04 13.05
N ILE A 403 9.84 -8.81 11.84
CA ILE A 403 10.79 -9.71 11.19
C ILE A 403 12.06 -9.84 12.05
N SER A 404 12.64 -8.73 12.50
CA SER A 404 13.81 -8.74 13.40
C SER A 404 13.53 -9.54 14.69
N CYS A 405 12.32 -9.50 15.20
CA CYS A 405 11.88 -10.19 16.42
C CYS A 405 11.33 -11.62 16.20
N GLY A 406 11.42 -12.16 14.99
CA GLY A 406 10.96 -13.53 14.70
C GLY A 406 9.43 -13.67 14.69
N VAL A 407 8.75 -12.68 14.14
CA VAL A 407 7.30 -12.68 13.96
C VAL A 407 6.96 -12.54 12.49
N LEU A 408 6.15 -13.45 11.99
CA LEU A 408 5.51 -13.34 10.69
C LEU A 408 4.36 -12.33 10.80
N SER A 409 4.40 -11.30 9.96
CA SER A 409 3.31 -10.34 9.80
C SER A 409 2.99 -10.21 8.32
N GLU A 410 1.88 -10.81 7.90
CA GLU A 410 1.46 -10.84 6.51
C GLU A 410 0.01 -10.39 6.38
N THR A 411 -0.33 -9.95 5.18
CA THR A 411 -1.67 -9.49 4.86
C THR A 411 -2.09 -9.98 3.48
N PHE A 412 -3.40 -10.14 3.29
CA PHE A 412 -3.99 -10.34 1.97
C PHE A 412 -5.37 -9.70 1.91
N GLU A 413 -5.76 -9.26 0.73
CA GLU A 413 -7.03 -8.60 0.46
C GLU A 413 -7.71 -9.24 -0.74
N THR A 414 -9.05 -9.24 -0.71
CA THR A 414 -9.88 -9.71 -1.81
C THR A 414 -11.19 -8.94 -1.85
N ALA A 415 -12.14 -9.35 -2.68
CA ALA A 415 -13.48 -8.78 -2.72
C ALA A 415 -14.54 -9.87 -2.79
N ILE A 416 -15.69 -9.63 -2.16
CA ILE A 416 -16.81 -10.58 -2.09
C ILE A 416 -18.14 -9.83 -2.03
N THR A 417 -19.20 -10.38 -2.63
CA THR A 417 -20.56 -9.86 -2.53
C THR A 417 -21.15 -10.07 -1.14
N TRP A 418 -22.07 -9.20 -0.73
CA TRP A 418 -22.62 -9.23 0.64
C TRP A 418 -23.33 -10.53 1.01
N ASP A 419 -24.01 -11.17 0.08
CA ASP A 419 -24.72 -12.43 0.29
C ASP A 419 -23.78 -13.60 0.63
N ARG A 420 -22.54 -13.53 0.18
CA ARG A 420 -21.52 -14.56 0.42
C ARG A 420 -20.56 -14.23 1.56
N PHE A 421 -20.54 -12.98 2.01
CA PHE A 421 -19.51 -12.46 2.93
C PHE A 421 -19.35 -13.30 4.20
N ALA A 422 -20.43 -13.62 4.91
CA ALA A 422 -20.35 -14.30 6.20
C ALA A 422 -19.71 -15.70 6.09
N GLY A 423 -20.15 -16.51 5.12
CA GLY A 423 -19.58 -17.82 4.86
C GLY A 423 -18.13 -17.77 4.38
N PHE A 424 -17.84 -16.84 3.48
CA PHE A 424 -16.51 -16.58 2.97
C PHE A 424 -15.54 -16.17 4.08
N HIS A 425 -15.90 -15.19 4.90
CA HIS A 425 -15.06 -14.70 6.00
C HIS A 425 -14.72 -15.82 6.98
N ALA A 426 -15.71 -16.63 7.39
CA ALA A 426 -15.51 -17.75 8.30
C ALA A 426 -14.59 -18.82 7.70
N ALA A 427 -14.81 -19.21 6.44
CA ALA A 427 -14.04 -20.25 5.77
C ALA A 427 -12.57 -19.83 5.56
N VAL A 428 -12.32 -18.61 5.06
CA VAL A 428 -10.97 -18.10 4.82
C VAL A 428 -10.21 -17.92 6.14
N THR A 429 -10.85 -17.36 7.18
CA THR A 429 -10.23 -17.18 8.51
C THR A 429 -9.81 -18.53 9.08
N GLU A 430 -10.70 -19.54 9.04
CA GLU A 430 -10.43 -20.85 9.62
C GLU A 430 -9.37 -21.64 8.82
N ALA A 431 -9.43 -21.61 7.49
CA ALA A 431 -8.43 -22.25 6.64
C ALA A 431 -7.04 -21.64 6.87
N THR A 432 -6.96 -20.31 6.90
CA THR A 432 -5.71 -19.60 7.18
C THR A 432 -5.18 -19.93 8.58
N ARG A 433 -6.04 -19.93 9.61
CA ARG A 433 -5.64 -20.26 10.98
C ARG A 433 -5.04 -21.66 11.09
N ARG A 434 -5.68 -22.65 10.45
CA ARG A 434 -5.17 -24.03 10.43
C ARG A 434 -3.84 -24.15 9.73
N ALA A 435 -3.71 -23.57 8.55
CA ALA A 435 -2.46 -23.58 7.78
C ALA A 435 -1.32 -22.93 8.58
N VAL A 436 -1.56 -21.75 9.17
CA VAL A 436 -0.54 -21.07 9.99
C VAL A 436 -0.15 -21.93 11.19
N ALA A 437 -1.12 -22.54 11.90
CA ALA A 437 -0.85 -23.38 13.07
C ALA A 437 -0.02 -24.62 12.69
N GLU A 438 -0.34 -25.27 11.59
CA GLU A 438 0.35 -26.46 11.08
C GLU A 438 1.79 -26.12 10.68
N VAL A 439 1.98 -25.11 9.81
CA VAL A 439 3.29 -24.73 9.29
C VAL A 439 4.19 -24.14 10.38
N SER A 440 3.64 -23.39 11.32
CA SER A 440 4.38 -22.81 12.46
C SER A 440 4.60 -23.79 13.61
N GLY A 441 3.97 -24.98 13.58
CA GLY A 441 4.06 -25.98 14.65
C GLY A 441 3.45 -25.54 15.98
N VAL A 442 2.42 -24.68 15.91
CA VAL A 442 1.72 -24.17 17.12
C VAL A 442 0.27 -24.63 17.15
N ARG A 443 -0.38 -24.47 18.32
CA ARG A 443 -1.82 -24.74 18.42
C ARG A 443 -2.62 -23.62 17.73
N PRO A 444 -3.74 -23.94 17.06
CA PRO A 444 -4.58 -22.94 16.39
C PRO A 444 -5.27 -21.98 17.38
N ASP A 445 -5.43 -22.40 18.64
CA ASP A 445 -6.15 -21.65 19.68
C ASP A 445 -5.35 -21.62 21.00
N GLY A 446 -5.66 -20.62 21.84
CA GLY A 446 -5.07 -20.46 23.17
C GLY A 446 -3.88 -19.51 23.20
N GLU A 447 -3.10 -19.56 24.27
CA GLU A 447 -1.92 -18.72 24.45
C GLU A 447 -0.86 -19.06 23.39
N GLY A 448 -0.33 -18.03 22.74
CA GLY A 448 0.67 -18.17 21.65
C GLY A 448 0.09 -18.64 20.30
N ALA A 449 -1.23 -18.74 20.18
CA ALA A 449 -1.88 -19.06 18.91
C ALA A 449 -1.69 -17.95 17.88
N PRO A 450 -1.71 -18.29 16.58
CA PRO A 450 -1.66 -17.29 15.53
C PRO A 450 -2.89 -16.38 15.57
N ARG A 451 -2.70 -15.12 15.22
CA ARG A 451 -3.78 -14.13 15.15
C ARG A 451 -4.15 -13.87 13.71
N ILE A 452 -5.39 -14.15 13.37
CA ILE A 452 -5.99 -13.86 12.08
C ILE A 452 -7.09 -12.84 12.33
N SER A 453 -6.87 -11.61 11.90
CA SER A 453 -7.84 -10.53 12.02
C SER A 453 -8.35 -10.08 10.67
N CYS A 454 -9.45 -9.33 10.65
CA CYS A 454 -10.07 -8.83 9.44
C CYS A 454 -10.56 -7.40 9.62
N ARG A 455 -10.40 -6.61 8.55
CA ARG A 455 -11.11 -5.33 8.40
C ARG A 455 -11.74 -5.24 7.03
N LEU A 456 -12.81 -4.47 6.92
CA LEU A 456 -13.33 -4.07 5.61
C LEU A 456 -12.63 -2.78 5.19
N THR A 457 -11.66 -2.91 4.28
CA THR A 457 -10.86 -1.78 3.79
C THR A 457 -11.68 -0.88 2.90
N HIS A 458 -12.43 -1.49 1.97
CA HIS A 458 -13.35 -0.81 1.07
C HIS A 458 -14.73 -1.46 1.16
N VAL A 459 -15.77 -0.64 1.03
CA VAL A 459 -17.15 -1.08 1.03
C VAL A 459 -17.89 -0.50 -0.17
N TYR A 460 -18.63 -1.36 -0.85
CA TYR A 460 -19.37 -1.05 -2.07
C TYR A 460 -20.86 -1.39 -1.87
N PRO A 461 -21.79 -0.86 -2.68
CA PRO A 461 -23.20 -1.22 -2.60
C PRO A 461 -23.44 -2.72 -2.75
N ASP A 462 -22.63 -3.42 -3.52
CA ASP A 462 -22.75 -4.84 -3.88
C ASP A 462 -21.84 -5.78 -3.07
N GLY A 463 -20.83 -5.26 -2.37
CA GLY A 463 -19.89 -6.10 -1.62
C GLY A 463 -18.89 -5.33 -0.78
N ALA A 464 -17.91 -6.06 -0.25
CA ALA A 464 -16.80 -5.50 0.53
C ALA A 464 -15.46 -6.07 0.08
N ALA A 465 -14.38 -5.34 0.40
CA ALA A 465 -13.01 -5.81 0.32
C ALA A 465 -12.52 -6.18 1.72
N PRO A 466 -12.63 -7.46 2.14
CA PRO A 466 -12.06 -7.94 3.38
C PRO A 466 -10.53 -8.01 3.26
N TYR A 467 -9.87 -7.37 4.20
CA TYR A 467 -8.42 -7.34 4.36
C TYR A 467 -8.06 -8.14 5.61
N PHE A 468 -7.35 -9.23 5.41
CA PHE A 468 -6.92 -10.12 6.48
C PHE A 468 -5.50 -9.79 6.91
N THR A 469 -5.27 -9.81 8.22
CA THR A 469 -3.93 -9.68 8.81
C THR A 469 -3.58 -10.95 9.55
N VAL A 470 -2.41 -11.50 9.27
CA VAL A 470 -1.86 -12.71 9.89
C VAL A 470 -0.66 -12.33 10.73
N ILE A 471 -0.70 -12.62 12.03
CA ILE A 471 0.44 -12.47 12.93
C ILE A 471 0.73 -13.81 13.60
N ALA A 472 1.93 -14.33 13.41
CA ALA A 472 2.30 -15.68 13.87
C ALA A 472 3.79 -15.73 14.26
N PRO A 473 4.21 -16.75 15.03
CA PRO A 473 5.63 -16.99 15.24
C PRO A 473 6.30 -17.37 13.91
N ALA A 474 7.39 -16.72 13.58
CA ALA A 474 8.20 -17.05 12.42
C ALA A 474 9.04 -18.32 12.67
N VAL A 475 9.10 -19.18 11.67
CA VAL A 475 10.02 -20.33 11.65
C VAL A 475 11.38 -19.83 11.18
N ARG A 476 12.25 -19.48 12.13
CA ARG A 476 13.58 -18.94 11.84
C ARG A 476 14.38 -19.86 10.90
N GLY A 477 14.83 -19.29 9.79
CA GLY A 477 15.56 -20.03 8.75
C GLY A 477 14.65 -20.62 7.67
N GLY A 478 13.33 -20.70 7.89
CA GLY A 478 12.30 -21.20 6.98
C GLY A 478 11.14 -20.22 6.76
N GLU A 479 11.36 -18.90 6.99
CA GLU A 479 10.27 -17.90 6.93
C GLU A 479 9.68 -17.74 5.53
N VAL A 480 10.47 -17.92 4.48
CA VAL A 480 10.01 -17.80 3.10
C VAL A 480 9.11 -18.98 2.74
N GLU A 481 9.54 -20.18 3.05
CA GLU A 481 8.78 -21.42 2.84
C GLU A 481 7.48 -21.40 3.68
N GLN A 482 7.58 -20.97 4.94
CA GLN A 482 6.42 -20.77 5.81
C GLN A 482 5.40 -19.81 5.18
N TRP A 483 5.89 -18.69 4.64
CA TRP A 483 5.05 -17.70 3.98
C TRP A 483 4.40 -18.27 2.72
N ASP A 484 5.14 -19.00 1.87
CA ASP A 484 4.64 -19.61 0.63
C ASP A 484 3.49 -20.58 0.92
N GLU A 485 3.63 -21.46 1.93
CA GLU A 485 2.60 -22.44 2.31
C GLU A 485 1.33 -21.75 2.88
N ILE A 486 1.49 -20.73 3.74
CA ILE A 486 0.36 -19.98 4.29
C ILE A 486 -0.39 -19.23 3.19
N LYS A 487 0.34 -18.58 2.27
CA LYS A 487 -0.29 -17.84 1.16
C LYS A 487 -1.00 -18.76 0.18
N ALA A 488 -0.44 -19.93 -0.10
CA ALA A 488 -1.10 -20.95 -0.93
C ALA A 488 -2.43 -21.36 -0.31
N ALA A 489 -2.44 -21.77 0.95
CA ALA A 489 -3.66 -22.18 1.65
C ALA A 489 -4.73 -21.08 1.75
N ALA A 490 -4.31 -19.82 2.02
CA ALA A 490 -5.22 -18.69 2.04
C ALA A 490 -5.82 -18.41 0.65
N SER A 491 -4.99 -18.49 -0.41
CA SER A 491 -5.43 -18.27 -1.80
C SER A 491 -6.40 -19.35 -2.26
N GLU A 492 -6.14 -20.62 -1.93
CA GLU A 492 -7.05 -21.74 -2.21
C GLU A 492 -8.39 -21.53 -1.52
N ALA A 493 -8.38 -21.17 -0.23
CA ALA A 493 -9.61 -20.90 0.52
C ALA A 493 -10.43 -19.74 -0.07
N ILE A 494 -9.75 -18.67 -0.57
CA ILE A 494 -10.41 -17.57 -1.27
C ILE A 494 -11.09 -18.07 -2.55
N ILE A 495 -10.39 -18.84 -3.39
CA ILE A 495 -10.91 -19.33 -4.66
C ILE A 495 -12.08 -20.30 -4.45
N GLU A 496 -12.00 -21.18 -3.46
CA GLU A 496 -13.02 -22.18 -3.17
C GLU A 496 -14.32 -21.57 -2.61
N ASN A 497 -14.23 -20.44 -1.93
CA ASN A 497 -15.37 -19.82 -1.24
C ASN A 497 -15.88 -18.52 -1.88
N GLY A 498 -15.22 -17.97 -2.82
CA GLY A 498 -15.61 -16.72 -3.49
C GLY A 498 -15.03 -16.46 -4.79
#